data_0e8e3a6a82cf4167eb93564c489b992f
#
_entry.id   0e8e3a6a82cf4167eb93564c489b992f
#
_cell.length_a   1.000
_cell.length_b   1.000
_cell.length_c   1.000
_cell.angle_alpha   90.00
_cell.angle_beta   90.00
_cell.angle_gamma   90.00
#
_symmetry.space_group_name_H-M   'P 1'
#
loop_
_entity.id
_entity.type
_entity.pdbx_description
1 polymer ?
#
loop_
_entity_poly.entity_id
_entity_poly.type
_entity_poly.pdbx_seq_one_letter_code
_entity_poly.pdbx_strand_id
1 'polypeptide(L)'
;AVIHKMDWVSLGGGIHFTGPDYPLDHLATRLKTFAETFGIQVYLEPGEAAITGAATLEVTVLDTMYNGKNLAIVDSSIEAHMLDLLIYREPAKISPNTGEEEWMICGKSCLAGDIFGEFRFSAPLKAGDRLSFQDAAGYTMVKKNWFNGVKMPGIAIRELDGSTRMVRDFDYTDFAAALS
;
A
#
# COMPACT_ATOMS: atom_id res chain seq x y z
N ALA A 1 -28.42 8.75 28.65
CA ALA A 1 -27.59 8.39 27.51
C ALA A 1 -27.74 6.89 27.22
N VAL A 2 -27.70 6.46 25.98
CA VAL A 2 -27.91 5.05 25.56
C VAL A 2 -26.75 4.16 26.00
N ILE A 3 -25.54 4.72 26.12
CA ILE A 3 -24.31 4.00 26.36
C ILE A 3 -24.33 3.09 27.62
N HIS A 4 -25.01 3.54 28.69
CA HIS A 4 -25.15 2.74 29.92
C HIS A 4 -26.02 1.48 29.78
N LYS A 5 -26.61 1.26 28.61
CA LYS A 5 -27.43 0.07 28.31
C LYS A 5 -26.72 -0.91 27.38
N MET A 6 -25.46 -0.64 27.08
CA MET A 6 -24.65 -1.44 26.16
C MET A 6 -23.63 -2.25 26.96
N ASP A 7 -23.37 -3.47 26.51
CA ASP A 7 -22.31 -4.30 27.06
C ASP A 7 -20.97 -3.96 26.40
N TRP A 8 -21.01 -3.43 25.19
CA TRP A 8 -19.83 -3.07 24.42
C TRP A 8 -20.12 -1.95 23.41
N VAL A 9 -19.05 -1.33 22.92
CA VAL A 9 -19.07 -0.35 21.84
C VAL A 9 -17.87 -0.55 20.92
N SER A 10 -18.09 -0.46 19.61
CA SER A 10 -17.00 -0.28 18.65
C SER A 10 -16.82 1.21 18.36
N LEU A 11 -15.59 1.67 18.42
CA LEU A 11 -15.20 3.02 18.01
C LEU A 11 -14.72 3.05 16.54
N GLY A 12 -14.85 1.93 15.82
CA GLY A 12 -14.49 1.80 14.44
C GLY A 12 -12.97 1.75 14.19
N GLY A 13 -12.58 2.09 12.97
CA GLY A 13 -11.20 2.10 12.50
C GLY A 13 -10.74 3.48 12.04
N GLY A 14 -9.76 3.51 11.12
CA GLY A 14 -9.26 4.74 10.52
C GLY A 14 -8.22 5.51 11.35
N ILE A 15 -7.80 4.98 12.50
CA ILE A 15 -6.76 5.58 13.34
C ILE A 15 -5.42 4.89 13.04
N HIS A 16 -4.44 5.64 12.54
CA HIS A 16 -3.08 5.16 12.26
C HIS A 16 -2.20 5.14 13.53
N PHE A 17 -2.57 4.36 14.52
CA PHE A 17 -1.86 4.29 15.80
C PHE A 17 -0.48 3.59 15.73
N THR A 18 -0.14 3.01 14.59
CA THR A 18 1.19 2.44 14.31
C THR A 18 2.17 3.43 13.70
N GLY A 19 1.73 4.67 13.45
CA GLY A 19 2.61 5.76 12.98
C GLY A 19 3.69 6.09 14.02
N PRO A 20 4.92 6.45 13.59
CA PRO A 20 6.07 6.61 14.48
C PRO A 20 5.86 7.68 15.57
N ASP A 21 5.10 8.74 15.30
CA ASP A 21 4.87 9.86 16.21
C ASP A 21 3.47 9.81 16.86
N TYR A 22 2.76 8.67 16.73
CA TYR A 22 1.42 8.56 17.27
C TYR A 22 1.47 8.40 18.81
N PRO A 23 0.71 9.20 19.59
CA PRO A 23 0.72 9.16 21.06
C PRO A 23 -0.06 7.95 21.59
N LEU A 24 0.48 6.74 21.39
CA LEU A 24 -0.17 5.46 21.68
C LEU A 24 -0.59 5.33 23.16
N ASP A 25 0.27 5.74 24.09
CA ASP A 25 -0.04 5.68 25.52
C ASP A 25 -1.22 6.59 25.90
N HIS A 26 -1.33 7.75 25.23
CA HIS A 26 -2.48 8.63 25.40
C HIS A 26 -3.77 7.97 24.91
N LEU A 27 -3.75 7.35 23.73
CA LEU A 27 -4.90 6.60 23.19
C LEU A 27 -5.29 5.47 24.15
N ALA A 28 -4.34 4.64 24.57
CA ALA A 28 -4.60 3.53 25.49
C ALA A 28 -5.24 4.00 26.80
N THR A 29 -4.71 5.09 27.39
CA THR A 29 -5.24 5.69 28.60
C THR A 29 -6.68 6.19 28.41
N ARG A 30 -6.95 6.85 27.27
CA ARG A 30 -8.31 7.37 26.97
C ARG A 30 -9.31 6.23 26.79
N LEU A 31 -8.94 5.17 26.07
CA LEU A 31 -9.79 3.99 25.87
C LEU A 31 -10.10 3.28 27.19
N LYS A 32 -9.08 3.10 28.03
CA LYS A 32 -9.26 2.51 29.36
C LYS A 32 -10.19 3.35 30.24
N THR A 33 -9.95 4.65 30.34
CA THR A 33 -10.81 5.57 31.11
C THR A 33 -12.25 5.55 30.60
N PHE A 34 -12.45 5.50 29.29
CA PHE A 34 -13.77 5.43 28.68
C PHE A 34 -14.48 4.11 29.07
N ALA A 35 -13.80 2.97 28.92
CA ALA A 35 -14.36 1.67 29.28
C ALA A 35 -14.75 1.59 30.76
N GLU A 36 -13.88 2.08 31.65
CA GLU A 36 -14.12 2.14 33.10
C GLU A 36 -15.27 3.07 33.46
N THR A 37 -15.35 4.27 32.84
CA THR A 37 -16.39 5.27 33.13
C THR A 37 -17.80 4.76 32.81
N PHE A 38 -17.93 3.99 31.74
CA PHE A 38 -19.24 3.50 31.29
C PHE A 38 -19.53 2.04 31.66
N GLY A 39 -18.53 1.31 32.19
CA GLY A 39 -18.65 -0.09 32.53
C GLY A 39 -18.86 -1.01 31.31
N ILE A 40 -18.25 -0.66 30.15
CA ILE A 40 -18.46 -1.33 28.88
C ILE A 40 -17.14 -1.82 28.29
N GLN A 41 -17.23 -2.83 27.43
CA GLN A 41 -16.09 -3.24 26.62
C GLN A 41 -15.94 -2.35 25.38
N VAL A 42 -14.70 -1.96 25.04
CA VAL A 42 -14.38 -1.18 23.87
C VAL A 42 -13.69 -2.05 22.83
N TYR A 43 -14.17 -1.99 21.60
CA TYR A 43 -13.56 -2.60 20.43
C TYR A 43 -13.04 -1.52 19.48
N LEU A 44 -11.94 -1.82 18.79
CA LEU A 44 -11.45 -1.08 17.64
C LEU A 44 -11.44 -2.01 16.44
N GLU A 45 -11.57 -1.44 15.25
CA GLU A 45 -11.59 -2.16 13.98
C GLU A 45 -10.46 -1.65 13.06
N PRO A 46 -9.18 -1.74 13.48
CA PRO A 46 -8.08 -1.21 12.68
C PRO A 46 -7.94 -2.02 11.38
N GLY A 47 -7.95 -1.32 10.25
CA GLY A 47 -7.59 -1.88 8.96
C GLY A 47 -6.09 -1.71 8.70
N GLU A 48 -5.71 -0.64 8.02
CA GLU A 48 -4.33 -0.33 7.64
C GLU A 48 -3.36 -0.32 8.83
N ALA A 49 -3.76 0.23 9.98
CA ALA A 49 -2.90 0.30 11.15
C ALA A 49 -2.44 -1.09 11.66
N ALA A 50 -3.26 -2.13 11.49
CA ALA A 50 -2.91 -3.49 11.92
C ALA A 50 -1.89 -4.18 11.01
N ILE A 51 -1.69 -3.67 9.79
CA ILE A 51 -0.87 -4.28 8.74
C ILE A 51 0.17 -3.32 8.15
N THR A 52 0.38 -2.18 8.78
CA THR A 52 1.43 -1.22 8.39
C THR A 52 2.78 -1.92 8.28
N GLY A 53 3.46 -1.75 7.14
CA GLY A 53 4.76 -2.36 6.87
C GLY A 53 4.72 -3.88 6.60
N ALA A 54 3.54 -4.51 6.52
CA ALA A 54 3.43 -5.96 6.36
C ALA A 54 3.71 -6.45 4.93
N ALA A 55 3.56 -5.61 3.91
CA ALA A 55 3.85 -5.99 2.53
C ALA A 55 4.40 -4.82 1.71
N THR A 56 5.14 -5.18 0.65
CA THR A 56 5.63 -4.28 -0.39
C THR A 56 5.14 -4.72 -1.75
N LEU A 57 5.01 -3.77 -2.68
CA LEU A 57 4.81 -4.06 -4.10
C LEU A 57 6.16 -3.92 -4.80
N GLU A 58 6.70 -5.05 -5.25
CA GLU A 58 7.94 -5.10 -6.00
C GLU A 58 7.64 -4.91 -7.49
N VAL A 59 8.32 -3.95 -8.12
CA VAL A 59 8.14 -3.64 -9.54
C VAL A 59 9.49 -3.56 -10.26
N THR A 60 9.46 -3.75 -11.57
CA THR A 60 10.64 -3.66 -12.43
C THR A 60 10.50 -2.48 -13.38
N VAL A 61 11.53 -1.68 -13.51
CA VAL A 61 11.62 -0.63 -14.53
C VAL A 61 11.69 -1.29 -15.91
N LEU A 62 10.73 -0.99 -16.76
CA LEU A 62 10.67 -1.50 -18.14
C LEU A 62 11.45 -0.64 -19.11
N ASP A 63 11.34 0.68 -18.93
CA ASP A 63 11.98 1.66 -19.80
C ASP A 63 12.18 2.99 -19.07
N THR A 64 13.06 3.82 -19.59
CA THR A 64 13.32 5.17 -19.11
C THR A 64 13.34 6.17 -20.27
N MET A 65 12.82 7.36 -20.01
CA MET A 65 12.79 8.44 -20.99
C MET A 65 12.91 9.81 -20.34
N TYR A 66 13.19 10.81 -21.14
CA TYR A 66 13.16 12.20 -20.71
C TYR A 66 12.07 12.98 -21.47
N ASN A 67 11.16 13.60 -20.71
CA ASN A 67 10.15 14.51 -21.23
C ASN A 67 9.94 15.66 -20.23
N GLY A 68 10.85 16.63 -20.28
CA GLY A 68 10.87 17.74 -19.32
C GLY A 68 11.39 17.33 -17.92
N LYS A 69 11.29 16.06 -17.57
CA LYS A 69 11.87 15.39 -16.40
C LYS A 69 12.24 13.94 -16.71
N ASN A 70 13.01 13.30 -15.86
CA ASN A 70 13.30 11.86 -16.00
C ASN A 70 12.06 11.05 -15.65
N LEU A 71 11.69 10.12 -16.50
CA LEU A 71 10.54 9.22 -16.35
C LEU A 71 11.03 7.76 -16.36
N ALA A 72 10.53 6.95 -15.44
CA ALA A 72 10.71 5.50 -15.47
C ALA A 72 9.34 4.81 -15.52
N ILE A 73 9.14 3.96 -16.52
CA ILE A 73 7.93 3.16 -16.69
C ILE A 73 8.15 1.81 -16.01
N VAL A 74 7.25 1.42 -15.11
CA VAL A 74 7.32 0.15 -14.39
C VAL A 74 6.31 -0.87 -14.89
N ASP A 75 6.51 -2.16 -14.57
CA ASP A 75 5.64 -3.27 -14.95
C ASP A 75 4.32 -3.35 -14.15
N SER A 76 3.96 -2.28 -13.48
CA SER A 76 2.78 -2.12 -12.64
C SER A 76 1.89 -0.96 -13.10
N SER A 77 0.80 -0.71 -12.40
CA SER A 77 -0.10 0.43 -12.59
C SER A 77 -0.66 0.86 -11.23
N ILE A 78 -0.70 2.17 -10.99
CA ILE A 78 -1.27 2.69 -9.74
C ILE A 78 -2.77 2.37 -9.65
N GLU A 79 -3.48 2.44 -10.77
CA GLU A 79 -4.91 2.12 -10.83
C GLU A 79 -5.15 0.63 -10.55
N ALA A 80 -4.37 -0.25 -11.19
CA ALA A 80 -4.57 -1.69 -11.06
C ALA A 80 -4.08 -2.26 -9.72
N HIS A 81 -3.00 -1.71 -9.15
CA HIS A 81 -2.29 -2.37 -8.04
C HIS A 81 -2.16 -1.52 -6.77
N MET A 82 -2.37 -0.20 -6.82
CA MET A 82 -2.33 0.70 -5.66
C MET A 82 -3.46 1.75 -5.72
N LEU A 83 -4.68 1.30 -6.01
CA LEU A 83 -5.84 2.12 -6.31
C LEU A 83 -6.14 3.20 -5.26
N ASP A 84 -5.91 2.93 -3.97
CA ASP A 84 -6.16 3.90 -2.91
C ASP A 84 -5.29 5.15 -3.04
N LEU A 85 -4.05 5.01 -3.50
CA LEU A 85 -3.18 6.17 -3.73
C LEU A 85 -3.76 7.08 -4.83
N LEU A 86 -4.34 6.49 -5.86
CA LEU A 86 -5.02 7.25 -6.91
C LEU A 86 -6.29 7.95 -6.38
N ILE A 87 -7.08 7.25 -5.56
CA ILE A 87 -8.32 7.78 -4.97
C ILE A 87 -8.01 8.96 -4.04
N TYR A 88 -7.01 8.80 -3.17
CA TYR A 88 -6.63 9.83 -2.19
C TYR A 88 -5.64 10.86 -2.74
N ARG A 89 -5.14 10.66 -3.96
CA ARG A 89 -4.14 11.52 -4.63
C ARG A 89 -2.85 11.64 -3.82
N GLU A 90 -2.41 10.54 -3.28
CA GLU A 90 -1.17 10.43 -2.53
C GLU A 90 -0.10 9.72 -3.35
N PRO A 91 1.18 10.13 -3.27
CA PRO A 91 2.26 9.37 -3.88
C PRO A 91 2.49 8.06 -3.15
N ALA A 92 2.99 7.06 -3.86
CA ALA A 92 3.47 5.83 -3.24
C ALA A 92 4.63 6.13 -2.28
N LYS A 93 4.87 5.22 -1.34
CA LYS A 93 6.03 5.32 -0.45
C LYS A 93 7.14 4.41 -0.98
N ILE A 94 8.35 4.94 -1.07
CA ILE A 94 9.54 4.18 -1.47
C ILE A 94 10.64 4.40 -0.43
N SER A 95 11.50 3.42 -0.23
CA SER A 95 12.62 3.55 0.68
C SER A 95 13.86 2.81 0.12
N PRO A 96 15.01 3.48 0.07
CA PRO A 96 15.25 4.89 0.40
C PRO A 96 14.67 5.85 -0.65
N ASN A 97 14.24 7.05 -0.22
CA ASN A 97 13.86 8.16 -1.10
C ASN A 97 14.89 9.28 -0.87
N THR A 98 16.11 9.06 -1.32
CA THR A 98 17.26 9.92 -1.08
C THR A 98 18.20 9.90 -2.29
N GLY A 99 18.97 10.96 -2.46
CA GLY A 99 19.90 11.10 -3.57
C GLY A 99 19.60 12.36 -4.40
N GLU A 100 20.35 12.52 -5.48
CA GLU A 100 20.27 13.72 -6.35
C GLU A 100 19.48 13.48 -7.63
N GLU A 101 19.31 12.21 -8.00
CA GLU A 101 18.59 11.81 -9.23
C GLU A 101 17.09 11.80 -8.98
N GLU A 102 16.37 12.75 -9.53
CA GLU A 102 14.92 12.86 -9.41
C GLU A 102 14.21 12.20 -10.60
N TRP A 103 13.27 11.32 -10.31
CA TRP A 103 12.53 10.51 -11.28
C TRP A 103 11.05 10.47 -10.96
N MET A 104 10.21 10.66 -11.99
CA MET A 104 8.79 10.34 -11.93
C MET A 104 8.60 8.88 -12.31
N ILE A 105 7.97 8.10 -11.42
CA ILE A 105 7.68 6.69 -11.67
C ILE A 105 6.26 6.57 -12.21
N CYS A 106 6.12 6.01 -13.40
CA CYS A 106 4.88 5.86 -14.14
C CYS A 106 4.52 4.37 -14.30
N GLY A 107 3.25 4.07 -14.23
CA GLY A 107 2.73 2.75 -14.60
C GLY A 107 2.65 2.56 -16.12
N LYS A 108 2.23 1.36 -16.53
CA LYS A 108 2.15 0.96 -17.95
C LYS A 108 0.72 0.91 -18.49
N SER A 109 -0.26 1.41 -17.77
CA SER A 109 -1.65 1.46 -18.26
C SER A 109 -1.90 2.67 -19.18
N CYS A 110 -3.07 2.72 -19.81
CA CYS A 110 -3.46 3.87 -20.63
C CYS A 110 -3.99 5.06 -19.81
N LEU A 111 -4.05 4.96 -18.50
CA LEU A 111 -4.52 6.03 -17.63
C LEU A 111 -3.52 7.20 -17.65
N ALA A 112 -3.97 8.40 -18.03
CA ALA A 112 -3.10 9.59 -18.04
C ALA A 112 -2.49 9.94 -16.67
N GLY A 113 -3.13 9.51 -15.57
CA GLY A 113 -2.68 9.70 -14.20
C GLY A 113 -2.02 8.45 -13.59
N ASP A 114 -1.52 7.51 -14.40
CA ASP A 114 -0.85 6.31 -13.92
C ASP A 114 0.57 6.63 -13.41
N ILE A 115 0.64 7.38 -12.31
CA ILE A 115 1.86 7.93 -11.73
C ILE A 115 1.92 7.55 -10.25
N PHE A 116 2.97 6.82 -9.87
CA PHE A 116 3.22 6.44 -8.48
C PHE A 116 3.77 7.59 -7.63
N GLY A 117 4.44 8.55 -8.27
CA GLY A 117 5.02 9.72 -7.61
C GLY A 117 6.36 10.13 -8.19
N GLU A 118 6.97 11.14 -7.55
CA GLU A 118 8.32 11.61 -7.85
C GLU A 118 9.23 11.27 -6.67
N PHE A 119 10.36 10.63 -6.97
CA PHE A 119 11.26 10.08 -5.97
C PHE A 119 12.71 10.39 -6.29
N ARG A 120 13.56 10.29 -5.26
CA ARG A 120 14.99 10.55 -5.38
C ARG A 120 15.80 9.27 -5.23
N PHE A 121 16.79 9.10 -6.09
CA PHE A 121 17.66 7.94 -6.13
C PHE A 121 19.13 8.37 -6.10
N SER A 122 19.99 7.49 -5.61
CA SER A 122 21.45 7.73 -5.55
C SER A 122 22.15 7.56 -6.91
N ALA A 123 21.45 6.99 -7.89
CA ALA A 123 21.95 6.78 -9.25
C ALA A 123 20.79 6.84 -10.26
N PRO A 124 21.06 7.16 -11.53
CA PRO A 124 20.07 7.10 -12.58
C PRO A 124 19.42 5.72 -12.70
N LEU A 125 18.09 5.70 -12.87
CA LEU A 125 17.35 4.46 -13.12
C LEU A 125 17.57 3.98 -14.56
N LYS A 126 17.50 2.66 -14.74
CA LYS A 126 17.61 1.98 -16.03
C LYS A 126 16.65 0.80 -16.10
N ALA A 127 16.32 0.35 -17.30
CA ALA A 127 15.55 -0.85 -17.52
C ALA A 127 16.16 -2.06 -16.79
N GLY A 128 15.32 -2.82 -16.10
CA GLY A 128 15.71 -3.95 -15.25
C GLY A 128 15.93 -3.61 -13.78
N ASP A 129 16.03 -2.34 -13.40
CA ASP A 129 16.11 -1.96 -11.98
C ASP A 129 14.81 -2.32 -11.27
N ARG A 130 14.94 -2.70 -9.99
CA ARG A 130 13.80 -3.05 -9.14
C ARG A 130 13.53 -1.97 -8.12
N LEU A 131 12.25 -1.65 -7.97
CA LEU A 131 11.75 -0.69 -6.99
C LEU A 131 10.77 -1.39 -6.05
N SER A 132 10.73 -0.95 -4.79
CA SER A 132 9.87 -1.52 -3.76
C SER A 132 8.98 -0.42 -3.18
N PHE A 133 7.69 -0.47 -3.47
CA PHE A 133 6.70 0.41 -2.87
C PHE A 133 6.23 -0.16 -1.55
N GLN A 134 6.25 0.66 -0.51
CA GLN A 134 5.92 0.28 0.86
C GLN A 134 4.41 0.30 1.10
N ASP A 135 3.98 -0.30 2.22
CA ASP A 135 2.59 -0.34 2.69
C ASP A 135 1.61 -0.91 1.66
N ALA A 136 2.02 -1.95 0.92
CA ALA A 136 1.22 -2.58 -0.11
C ALA A 136 0.28 -3.70 0.40
N ALA A 137 0.12 -3.84 1.70
CA ALA A 137 -0.89 -4.73 2.31
C ALA A 137 -2.30 -4.09 2.29
N GLY A 138 -3.23 -4.70 2.97
CA GLY A 138 -4.57 -4.16 3.19
C GLY A 138 -5.31 -3.80 1.93
N TYR A 139 -5.80 -2.58 1.86
CA TYR A 139 -6.58 -2.09 0.73
C TYR A 139 -5.81 -2.05 -0.58
N THR A 140 -4.51 -1.95 -0.57
CA THR A 140 -3.68 -2.11 -1.76
C THR A 140 -3.81 -3.51 -2.33
N MET A 141 -3.54 -4.54 -1.51
CA MET A 141 -3.58 -5.93 -1.97
C MET A 141 -4.99 -6.41 -2.32
N VAL A 142 -6.02 -6.07 -1.53
CA VAL A 142 -7.38 -6.58 -1.75
C VAL A 142 -8.15 -5.83 -2.83
N LYS A 143 -7.78 -4.57 -3.11
CA LYS A 143 -8.41 -3.76 -4.16
C LYS A 143 -7.74 -3.88 -5.52
N LYS A 144 -6.64 -4.64 -5.64
CA LYS A 144 -5.98 -4.84 -6.93
C LYS A 144 -6.95 -5.42 -7.96
N ASN A 145 -6.80 -5.02 -9.20
CA ASN A 145 -7.71 -5.35 -10.28
C ASN A 145 -6.95 -5.63 -11.59
N TRP A 146 -7.70 -5.98 -12.64
CA TRP A 146 -7.17 -6.35 -13.95
C TRP A 146 -7.26 -5.22 -14.99
N PHE A 147 -7.33 -3.97 -14.57
CA PHE A 147 -7.44 -2.85 -15.49
C PHE A 147 -6.38 -2.91 -16.60
N ASN A 148 -6.80 -2.67 -17.83
CA ASN A 148 -5.96 -2.74 -19.03
C ASN A 148 -5.28 -4.11 -19.29
N GLY A 149 -5.67 -5.16 -18.60
CA GLY A 149 -4.98 -6.46 -18.69
C GLY A 149 -3.56 -6.41 -18.09
N VAL A 150 -3.26 -5.43 -17.25
CA VAL A 150 -1.98 -5.40 -16.54
C VAL A 150 -1.88 -6.64 -15.65
N LYS A 151 -0.82 -7.42 -15.81
CA LYS A 151 -0.64 -8.68 -15.07
C LYS A 151 -0.72 -8.41 -13.57
N MET A 152 -1.56 -9.17 -12.88
CA MET A 152 -1.69 -9.15 -11.43
C MET A 152 -0.35 -9.54 -10.78
N PRO A 153 0.16 -8.78 -9.80
CA PRO A 153 1.39 -9.15 -9.10
C PRO A 153 1.20 -10.47 -8.33
N GLY A 154 2.17 -11.37 -8.44
CA GLY A 154 2.21 -12.58 -7.64
C GLY A 154 2.31 -12.25 -6.14
N ILE A 155 1.88 -13.19 -5.31
CA ILE A 155 1.96 -13.06 -3.86
C ILE A 155 3.04 -13.99 -3.34
N ALA A 156 4.03 -13.44 -2.67
CA ALA A 156 5.11 -14.19 -2.04
C ALA A 156 5.21 -13.85 -0.55
N ILE A 157 5.70 -14.79 0.22
CA ILE A 157 6.02 -14.61 1.63
C ILE A 157 7.54 -14.58 1.79
N ARG A 158 8.04 -13.58 2.50
CA ARG A 158 9.41 -13.55 2.99
C ARG A 158 9.44 -14.26 4.33
N GLU A 159 10.12 -15.40 4.36
CA GLU A 159 10.24 -16.22 5.58
C GLU A 159 11.27 -15.59 6.56
N LEU A 160 11.23 -16.01 7.81
CA LEU A 160 12.13 -15.47 8.85
C LEU A 160 13.61 -15.77 8.59
N ASP A 161 13.92 -16.81 7.83
CA ASP A 161 15.28 -17.14 7.40
C ASP A 161 15.77 -16.30 6.21
N GLY A 162 14.93 -15.37 5.71
CA GLY A 162 15.21 -14.49 4.57
C GLY A 162 14.90 -15.10 3.21
N SER A 163 14.51 -16.37 3.14
CA SER A 163 14.06 -17.00 1.89
C SER A 163 12.71 -16.42 1.43
N THR A 164 12.41 -16.59 0.15
CA THR A 164 11.13 -16.14 -0.41
C THR A 164 10.39 -17.32 -1.02
N ARG A 165 9.13 -17.47 -0.63
CA ARG A 165 8.25 -18.53 -1.13
C ARG A 165 7.06 -17.93 -1.86
N MET A 166 6.86 -18.32 -3.13
CA MET A 166 5.67 -17.94 -3.89
C MET A 166 4.44 -18.63 -3.32
N VAL A 167 3.41 -17.86 -2.99
CA VAL A 167 2.11 -18.33 -2.50
C VAL A 167 1.10 -18.42 -3.63
N ARG A 168 1.07 -17.41 -4.48
CA ARG A 168 0.18 -17.33 -5.62
C ARG A 168 0.89 -16.62 -6.77
N ASP A 169 0.82 -17.21 -7.96
CA ASP A 169 1.07 -16.50 -9.22
C ASP A 169 -0.24 -16.40 -9.99
N PHE A 170 -0.34 -15.42 -10.88
CA PHE A 170 -1.51 -15.16 -11.69
C PHE A 170 -1.14 -15.23 -13.17
N ASP A 171 -1.98 -15.89 -13.96
CA ASP A 171 -1.78 -16.04 -15.38
C ASP A 171 -2.98 -15.53 -16.20
N TYR A 172 -2.95 -15.79 -17.50
CA TYR A 172 -4.02 -15.39 -18.40
C TYR A 172 -5.36 -16.07 -18.07
N THR A 173 -5.34 -17.28 -17.51
CA THR A 173 -6.57 -18.00 -17.14
C THR A 173 -7.29 -17.29 -16.01
N ASP A 174 -6.55 -16.74 -15.02
CA ASP A 174 -7.12 -15.93 -13.94
C ASP A 174 -7.75 -14.64 -14.50
N PHE A 175 -7.08 -13.99 -15.45
CA PHE A 175 -7.62 -12.81 -16.12
C PHE A 175 -8.89 -13.11 -16.90
N ALA A 176 -8.88 -14.15 -17.72
CA ALA A 176 -10.04 -14.55 -18.52
C ALA A 176 -11.24 -14.93 -17.64
N ALA A 177 -11.00 -15.64 -16.55
CA ALA A 177 -12.04 -16.00 -15.58
C ALA A 177 -12.65 -14.80 -14.85
N ALA A 178 -11.89 -13.72 -14.69
CA ALA A 178 -12.39 -12.48 -14.07
C ALA A 178 -13.31 -11.66 -14.99
N LEU A 179 -13.35 -11.99 -16.30
CA LEU A 179 -14.17 -11.31 -17.32
C LEU A 179 -15.46 -12.07 -17.67
N SER A 180 -15.66 -13.27 -17.11
CA SER A 180 -16.77 -14.18 -17.44
C SER A 180 -17.79 -14.32 -16.31
#